data_abfc4b0edb51ce1d2a13d56fdeeb14f0
#
_entry.id   abfc4b0edb51ce1d2a13d56fdeeb14f0
#
_cell.length_a   1.000
_cell.length_b   1.000
_cell.length_c   1.000
_cell.angle_alpha   90.00
_cell.angle_beta   90.00
_cell.angle_gamma   90.00
#
_symmetry.space_group_name_H-M   'P 1'
#
loop_
_entity.id
_entity.type
_entity.pdbx_description
1 polymer ?
#
loop_
_entity_poly.entity_id
_entity_poly.type
_entity_poly.pdbx_seq_one_letter_code
_entity_poly.pdbx_strand_id
1 'polypeptide(L)'
;SDLSKNFFRKRLNRLAKKQFIIISDALRYEVGAELVKQLNQVDKFYGLAKLDYQITTLPSITPFGMSALLPNDSISYENKKVLVDGKSSDGTDNRDKILKSKSPNYAAIQYSEIIKKNRDELRRYMDDKNVVYIYHDTIDNAGEHNLDVFEACNAAIKEIIDLIKKLYNTLQISNYMITSDHGFIYRNKKIDASNKYNSFA
;
A
#
# COMPACT_ATOMS: atom_id res chain seq x y z
N SER A 1 -9.42 -15.19 -10.23
CA SER A 1 -9.15 -14.87 -8.82
C SER A 1 -8.48 -13.51 -8.72
N ASP A 2 -8.87 -12.70 -7.74
CA ASP A 2 -8.27 -11.38 -7.48
C ASP A 2 -7.00 -11.52 -6.63
N LEU A 3 -6.00 -12.20 -7.17
CA LEU A 3 -4.69 -12.33 -6.55
C LEU A 3 -3.89 -11.03 -6.71
N SER A 4 -3.12 -10.66 -5.70
CA SER A 4 -2.29 -9.44 -5.69
C SER A 4 -1.33 -9.35 -6.88
N LYS A 5 -0.81 -10.49 -7.38
CA LYS A 5 0.04 -10.54 -8.59
C LYS A 5 -0.62 -9.98 -9.86
N ASN A 6 -1.94 -9.80 -9.86
CA ASN A 6 -2.67 -9.19 -10.95
C ASN A 6 -3.05 -7.73 -10.68
N PHE A 7 -2.60 -7.17 -9.56
CA PHE A 7 -2.98 -5.85 -9.09
C PHE A 7 -2.77 -4.77 -10.14
N PHE A 8 -1.54 -4.65 -10.66
CA PHE A 8 -1.21 -3.64 -11.65
C PHE A 8 -2.11 -3.76 -12.90
N ARG A 9 -2.22 -4.97 -13.45
CA ARG A 9 -3.00 -5.21 -14.68
C ARG A 9 -4.48 -4.97 -14.49
N LYS A 10 -5.06 -5.37 -13.35
CA LYS A 10 -6.50 -5.29 -13.12
C LYS A 10 -6.95 -3.93 -12.61
N ARG A 11 -6.14 -3.28 -11.76
CA ARG A 11 -6.53 -2.07 -11.05
C ARG A 11 -6.02 -0.79 -11.71
N LEU A 12 -4.82 -0.81 -12.30
CA LEU A 12 -4.18 0.40 -12.85
C LEU A 12 -4.36 0.58 -14.35
N ASN A 13 -4.44 -0.49 -15.12
CA ASN A 13 -4.51 -0.42 -16.58
C ASN A 13 -5.81 0.23 -17.15
N ARG A 14 -6.73 0.65 -16.25
CA ARG A 14 -8.02 1.25 -16.63
C ARG A 14 -8.09 2.76 -16.40
N LEU A 15 -7.04 3.38 -15.85
CA LEU A 15 -7.10 4.77 -15.38
C LEU A 15 -6.14 5.65 -16.19
N ALA A 16 -6.70 6.43 -17.11
CA ALA A 16 -5.96 7.40 -17.94
C ALA A 16 -5.57 8.70 -17.19
N LYS A 17 -5.84 8.81 -15.88
CA LYS A 17 -5.64 10.05 -15.09
C LYS A 17 -4.58 9.86 -14.02
N LYS A 18 -3.99 10.98 -13.56
CA LYS A 18 -3.07 11.02 -12.41
C LYS A 18 -3.71 10.35 -11.19
N GLN A 19 -2.98 9.46 -10.54
CA GLN A 19 -3.44 8.73 -9.38
C GLN A 19 -2.31 8.38 -8.42
N PHE A 20 -2.68 8.18 -7.15
CA PHE A 20 -1.81 7.72 -6.11
C PHE A 20 -2.20 6.32 -5.65
N ILE A 21 -1.21 5.48 -5.43
CA ILE A 21 -1.37 4.17 -4.80
C ILE A 21 -0.61 4.18 -3.49
N ILE A 22 -1.33 4.24 -2.38
CA ILE A 22 -0.76 4.19 -1.04
C ILE A 22 -0.67 2.73 -0.63
N ILE A 23 0.54 2.24 -0.42
CA ILE A 23 0.79 0.87 0.02
C ILE A 23 1.22 0.96 1.48
N SER A 24 0.29 0.63 2.38
CA SER A 24 0.55 0.61 3.82
C SER A 24 0.91 -0.80 4.26
N ASP A 25 2.17 -0.99 4.67
CA ASP A 25 2.69 -2.27 5.11
C ASP A 25 1.98 -2.75 6.39
N ALA A 26 1.60 -4.02 6.41
CA ALA A 26 0.82 -4.64 7.48
C ALA A 26 -0.58 -4.02 7.74
N LEU A 27 -1.13 -3.21 6.81
CA LEU A 27 -2.50 -2.69 6.93
C LEU A 27 -3.50 -3.83 6.76
N ARG A 28 -4.24 -4.13 7.82
CA ARG A 28 -5.25 -5.18 7.84
C ARG A 28 -6.60 -4.68 7.33
N TYR A 29 -7.45 -5.65 7.00
CA TYR A 29 -8.81 -5.37 6.55
C TYR A 29 -9.61 -4.53 7.56
N GLU A 30 -9.51 -4.85 8.85
CA GLU A 30 -10.23 -4.15 9.92
C GLU A 30 -9.77 -2.70 10.04
N VAL A 31 -8.47 -2.45 9.92
CA VAL A 31 -7.89 -1.09 9.92
C VAL A 31 -8.32 -0.35 8.66
N GLY A 32 -8.33 -1.04 7.52
CA GLY A 32 -8.86 -0.50 6.26
C GLY A 32 -10.35 -0.14 6.35
N ALA A 33 -11.15 -0.94 7.03
CA ALA A 33 -12.58 -0.65 7.24
C ALA A 33 -12.78 0.61 8.10
N GLU A 34 -12.01 0.78 9.18
CA GLU A 34 -12.05 2.00 10.00
C GLU A 34 -11.56 3.23 9.23
N LEU A 35 -10.48 3.07 8.43
CA LEU A 35 -9.98 4.13 7.56
C LEU A 35 -11.05 4.61 6.57
N VAL A 36 -11.73 3.68 5.89
CA VAL A 36 -12.82 4.02 4.95
C VAL A 36 -13.97 4.73 5.66
N LYS A 37 -14.34 4.27 6.85
CA LYS A 37 -15.37 4.92 7.67
C LYS A 37 -14.98 6.36 8.00
N GLN A 38 -13.76 6.60 8.45
CA GLN A 38 -13.26 7.94 8.78
C GLN A 38 -13.15 8.83 7.53
N LEU A 39 -12.64 8.33 6.40
CA LEU A 39 -12.61 9.06 5.15
C LEU A 39 -14.00 9.54 4.71
N ASN A 40 -15.01 8.68 4.85
CA ASN A 40 -16.38 9.01 4.47
C ASN A 40 -17.09 9.95 5.45
N GLN A 41 -16.62 10.02 6.70
CA GLN A 41 -17.19 10.93 7.73
C GLN A 41 -16.56 12.31 7.73
N VAL A 42 -15.25 12.38 7.48
CA VAL A 42 -14.48 13.63 7.68
C VAL A 42 -14.61 14.59 6.52
N ASP A 43 -14.83 14.11 5.29
CA ASP A 43 -14.85 15.04 4.16
C ASP A 43 -15.62 14.52 2.94
N LYS A 44 -16.77 15.11 2.70
CA LYS A 44 -17.54 14.90 1.45
C LYS A 44 -16.81 15.38 0.19
N PHE A 45 -15.70 16.11 0.34
CA PHE A 45 -14.90 16.64 -0.78
C PHE A 45 -14.05 15.59 -1.49
N TYR A 46 -13.67 14.50 -0.79
CA TYR A 46 -12.75 13.51 -1.34
C TYR A 46 -13.44 12.35 -2.06
N GLY A 47 -14.76 12.40 -2.16
CA GLY A 47 -15.56 11.33 -2.74
C GLY A 47 -15.86 10.21 -1.74
N LEU A 48 -16.64 9.23 -2.18
CA LEU A 48 -16.96 8.07 -1.37
C LEU A 48 -15.85 7.02 -1.48
N ALA A 49 -15.11 6.81 -0.41
CA ALA A 49 -14.20 5.69 -0.30
C ALA A 49 -14.99 4.38 -0.21
N LYS A 50 -14.54 3.37 -0.93
CA LYS A 50 -15.13 2.03 -0.93
C LYS A 50 -14.09 1.02 -0.51
N LEU A 51 -14.48 0.12 0.38
CA LEU A 51 -13.67 -1.02 0.76
C LEU A 51 -13.89 -2.16 -0.24
N ASP A 52 -12.80 -2.76 -0.66
CA ASP A 52 -12.79 -4.00 -1.43
C ASP A 52 -11.75 -4.94 -0.80
N TYR A 53 -11.78 -6.21 -1.17
CA TYR A 53 -10.82 -7.19 -0.67
C TYR A 53 -9.87 -7.64 -1.78
N GLN A 54 -8.68 -8.03 -1.37
CA GLN A 54 -7.69 -8.64 -2.25
C GLN A 54 -7.05 -9.83 -1.56
N ILE A 55 -6.91 -10.93 -2.31
CA ILE A 55 -6.23 -12.12 -1.83
C ILE A 55 -4.74 -11.93 -2.05
N THR A 56 -3.96 -12.00 -0.97
CA THR A 56 -2.50 -11.91 -1.05
C THR A 56 -1.89 -13.16 -1.71
N THR A 57 -0.71 -12.99 -2.28
CA THR A 57 0.08 -14.13 -2.79
C THR A 57 0.70 -14.92 -1.64
N LEU A 58 0.92 -16.20 -1.86
CA LEU A 58 1.72 -17.04 -0.96
C LEU A 58 3.17 -17.14 -1.48
N PRO A 59 4.18 -17.13 -0.59
CA PRO A 59 4.11 -16.90 0.85
C PRO A 59 3.71 -15.47 1.19
N SER A 60 2.90 -15.29 2.25
CA SER A 60 2.42 -13.97 2.71
C SER A 60 3.48 -13.28 3.55
N ILE A 61 4.53 -12.82 2.90
CA ILE A 61 5.62 -12.02 3.50
C ILE A 61 5.84 -10.77 2.67
N THR A 62 6.28 -9.69 3.32
CA THR A 62 6.46 -8.36 2.72
C THR A 62 7.19 -8.37 1.38
N PRO A 63 8.34 -9.05 1.17
CA PRO A 63 9.02 -9.01 -0.12
C PRO A 63 8.18 -9.54 -1.29
N PHE A 64 7.40 -10.61 -1.08
CA PHE A 64 6.52 -11.15 -2.10
C PHE A 64 5.28 -10.29 -2.31
N GLY A 65 4.65 -9.81 -1.22
CA GLY A 65 3.49 -8.94 -1.28
C GLY A 65 3.79 -7.64 -2.03
N MET A 66 4.88 -6.98 -1.67
CA MET A 66 5.33 -5.76 -2.34
C MET A 66 5.64 -5.97 -3.83
N SER A 67 6.29 -7.09 -4.17
CA SER A 67 6.60 -7.46 -5.56
C SER A 67 5.33 -7.70 -6.39
N ALA A 68 4.33 -8.34 -5.79
CA ALA A 68 3.08 -8.67 -6.45
C ALA A 68 2.24 -7.44 -6.83
N LEU A 69 2.42 -6.32 -6.13
CA LEU A 69 1.74 -5.06 -6.42
C LEU A 69 2.39 -4.28 -7.57
N LEU A 70 3.62 -4.62 -7.93
CA LEU A 70 4.34 -4.00 -9.04
C LEU A 70 3.88 -4.56 -10.40
N PRO A 71 4.09 -3.82 -11.49
CA PRO A 71 3.93 -4.38 -12.82
C PRO A 71 4.90 -5.54 -13.02
N ASN A 72 4.37 -6.73 -13.29
CA ASN A 72 5.16 -7.94 -13.45
C ASN A 72 4.56 -8.89 -14.49
N ASP A 73 5.43 -9.62 -15.17
CA ASP A 73 5.08 -10.80 -15.93
C ASP A 73 5.51 -12.06 -15.17
N SER A 74 6.59 -11.95 -14.37
CA SER A 74 7.09 -13.03 -13.51
C SER A 74 7.58 -12.50 -12.17
N ILE A 75 7.42 -13.33 -11.12
CA ILE A 75 8.04 -13.12 -9.81
C ILE A 75 8.82 -14.38 -9.49
N SER A 76 10.11 -14.24 -9.23
CA SER A 76 11.00 -15.35 -8.86
C SER A 76 11.66 -15.10 -7.49
N TYR A 77 12.17 -16.17 -6.89
CA TYR A 77 12.94 -16.11 -5.66
C TYR A 77 14.31 -16.74 -5.90
N GLU A 78 15.34 -15.93 -5.89
CA GLU A 78 16.71 -16.33 -6.20
C GLU A 78 17.67 -15.66 -5.22
N ASN A 79 18.65 -16.43 -4.74
CA ASN A 79 19.68 -15.94 -3.80
C ASN A 79 19.09 -15.15 -2.61
N LYS A 80 18.00 -15.67 -2.01
CA LYS A 80 17.29 -15.06 -0.87
C LYS A 80 16.65 -13.69 -1.19
N LYS A 81 16.43 -13.38 -2.47
CA LYS A 81 15.78 -12.14 -2.91
C LYS A 81 14.59 -12.44 -3.80
N VAL A 82 13.56 -11.61 -3.70
CA VAL A 82 12.43 -11.63 -4.62
C VAL A 82 12.76 -10.74 -5.80
N LEU A 83 12.61 -11.29 -7.00
CA LEU A 83 12.84 -10.59 -8.25
C LEU A 83 11.53 -10.42 -9.01
N VAL A 84 11.35 -9.26 -9.61
CA VAL A 84 10.26 -8.91 -10.53
C VAL A 84 10.87 -8.80 -11.92
N ASP A 85 10.49 -9.70 -12.83
CA ASP A 85 11.06 -9.77 -14.18
C ASP A 85 12.60 -9.74 -14.15
N GLY A 86 13.22 -10.52 -13.23
CA GLY A 86 14.65 -10.62 -13.04
C GLY A 86 15.32 -9.43 -12.32
N LYS A 87 14.56 -8.43 -11.87
CA LYS A 87 15.08 -7.25 -11.16
C LYS A 87 14.71 -7.29 -9.68
N SER A 88 15.64 -6.89 -8.81
CA SER A 88 15.36 -6.78 -7.37
C SER A 88 14.25 -5.74 -7.13
N SER A 89 13.27 -6.10 -6.29
CA SER A 89 12.21 -5.22 -5.79
C SER A 89 12.45 -4.77 -4.35
N ASP A 90 13.64 -5.01 -3.83
CA ASP A 90 14.02 -4.64 -2.47
C ASP A 90 14.24 -3.12 -2.37
N GLY A 91 13.51 -2.51 -1.43
CA GLY A 91 13.55 -1.06 -1.22
C GLY A 91 12.82 -0.22 -2.29
N THR A 92 12.51 1.01 -1.91
CA THR A 92 11.71 1.93 -2.75
C THR A 92 12.42 2.32 -4.05
N ASP A 93 13.73 2.48 -4.02
CA ASP A 93 14.52 2.85 -5.22
C ASP A 93 14.46 1.78 -6.31
N ASN A 94 14.52 0.50 -5.94
CA ASN A 94 14.40 -0.58 -6.91
C ASN A 94 12.98 -0.69 -7.47
N ARG A 95 11.97 -0.49 -6.61
CA ARG A 95 10.56 -0.44 -7.02
C ARG A 95 10.28 0.73 -7.96
N ASP A 96 10.88 1.89 -7.70
CA ASP A 96 10.82 3.05 -8.59
C ASP A 96 11.40 2.74 -9.98
N LYS A 97 12.55 2.07 -10.05
CA LYS A 97 13.16 1.63 -11.31
C LYS A 97 12.27 0.63 -12.07
N ILE A 98 11.62 -0.29 -11.36
CA ILE A 98 10.67 -1.24 -11.98
C ILE A 98 9.47 -0.50 -12.56
N LEU A 99 8.88 0.43 -11.81
CA LEU A 99 7.76 1.26 -12.28
C LEU A 99 8.16 2.07 -13.51
N LYS A 100 9.29 2.76 -13.48
CA LYS A 100 9.82 3.56 -14.58
C LYS A 100 10.15 2.72 -15.82
N SER A 101 10.49 1.46 -15.67
CA SER A 101 10.70 0.56 -16.82
C SER A 101 9.41 0.26 -17.60
N LYS A 102 8.23 0.44 -16.99
CA LYS A 102 6.93 0.32 -17.68
C LYS A 102 6.45 1.66 -18.25
N SER A 103 6.72 2.77 -17.57
CA SER A 103 6.44 4.12 -18.07
C SER A 103 7.32 5.13 -17.34
N PRO A 104 7.94 6.09 -18.06
CA PRO A 104 8.73 7.16 -17.42
C PRO A 104 7.89 8.05 -16.51
N ASN A 105 6.56 8.05 -16.67
CA ASN A 105 5.62 8.82 -15.87
C ASN A 105 5.14 8.05 -14.60
N TYR A 106 5.73 6.91 -14.30
CA TYR A 106 5.47 6.15 -13.07
C TYR A 106 6.59 6.36 -12.08
N ALA A 107 6.27 6.37 -10.79
CA ALA A 107 7.28 6.55 -9.74
C ALA A 107 6.89 5.85 -8.44
N ALA A 108 7.89 5.62 -7.59
CA ALA A 108 7.72 5.23 -6.21
C ALA A 108 8.39 6.23 -5.28
N ILE A 109 7.82 6.45 -4.11
CA ILE A 109 8.36 7.34 -3.08
C ILE A 109 7.94 6.85 -1.70
N GLN A 110 8.75 7.09 -0.69
CA GLN A 110 8.38 6.86 0.71
C GLN A 110 7.41 7.92 1.21
N TYR A 111 6.49 7.52 2.09
CA TYR A 111 5.59 8.42 2.80
C TYR A 111 6.39 9.52 3.53
N SER A 112 7.46 9.13 4.22
CA SER A 112 8.33 10.04 4.97
C SER A 112 8.99 11.14 4.12
N GLU A 113 9.11 10.92 2.82
CA GLU A 113 9.65 11.89 1.87
C GLU A 113 8.58 12.79 1.27
N ILE A 114 7.45 12.20 0.81
CA ILE A 114 6.39 12.97 0.17
C ILE A 114 5.65 13.88 1.14
N ILE A 115 5.50 13.46 2.40
CA ILE A 115 4.83 14.27 3.42
C ILE A 115 5.62 15.54 3.80
N LYS A 116 6.94 15.51 3.66
CA LYS A 116 7.83 16.65 3.93
C LYS A 116 7.83 17.70 2.81
N LYS A 117 7.47 17.33 1.59
CA LYS A 117 7.48 18.27 0.47
C LYS A 117 6.51 19.42 0.72
N ASN A 118 6.97 20.64 0.52
CA ASN A 118 6.08 21.79 0.49
C ASN A 118 5.21 21.80 -0.78
N ARG A 119 4.31 22.77 -0.90
CA ARG A 119 3.33 22.84 -1.99
C ARG A 119 3.98 22.88 -3.38
N ASP A 120 5.02 23.68 -3.54
CA ASP A 120 5.68 23.87 -4.83
C ASP A 120 6.58 22.68 -5.18
N GLU A 121 7.25 22.09 -4.19
CA GLU A 121 8.01 20.86 -4.36
C GLU A 121 7.11 19.69 -4.76
N LEU A 122 5.94 19.59 -4.15
CA LEU A 122 5.00 18.53 -4.47
C LEU A 122 4.45 18.69 -5.90
N ARG A 123 4.13 19.92 -6.32
CA ARG A 123 3.70 20.22 -7.68
C ARG A 123 4.78 19.84 -8.70
N ARG A 124 6.02 20.29 -8.50
CA ARG A 124 7.15 19.95 -9.38
C ARG A 124 7.39 18.43 -9.43
N TYR A 125 7.32 17.77 -8.28
CA TYR A 125 7.49 16.31 -8.21
C TYR A 125 6.43 15.58 -9.04
N MET A 126 5.19 16.07 -9.06
CA MET A 126 4.06 15.42 -9.72
C MET A 126 3.81 15.84 -11.16
N ASP A 127 4.54 16.82 -11.68
CA ASP A 127 4.25 17.47 -12.96
C ASP A 127 4.20 16.47 -14.12
N ASP A 128 5.22 15.63 -14.23
CA ASP A 128 5.38 14.61 -15.26
C ASP A 128 4.83 13.22 -14.90
N LYS A 129 4.21 13.06 -13.73
CA LYS A 129 3.81 11.75 -13.21
C LYS A 129 2.33 11.48 -13.35
N ASN A 130 2.01 10.25 -13.75
CA ASN A 130 0.63 9.75 -13.86
C ASN A 130 0.28 8.75 -12.76
N VAL A 131 1.25 7.93 -12.34
CA VAL A 131 1.06 6.93 -11.29
C VAL A 131 2.20 7.05 -10.29
N VAL A 132 1.87 7.24 -9.01
CA VAL A 132 2.84 7.28 -7.92
C VAL A 132 2.46 6.29 -6.85
N TYR A 133 3.37 5.35 -6.58
CA TYR A 133 3.30 4.44 -5.46
C TYR A 133 3.92 5.13 -4.23
N ILE A 134 3.15 5.21 -3.15
CA ILE A 134 3.60 5.78 -1.88
C ILE A 134 3.68 4.65 -0.86
N TYR A 135 4.88 4.32 -0.42
CA TYR A 135 5.11 3.28 0.57
C TYR A 135 5.03 3.86 1.97
N HIS A 136 4.19 3.24 2.80
CA HIS A 136 3.89 3.65 4.17
C HIS A 136 4.06 2.45 5.10
N ASP A 137 4.90 2.59 6.13
CA ASP A 137 5.42 1.50 6.94
C ASP A 137 5.18 1.65 8.46
N THR A 138 4.33 2.57 8.87
CA THR A 138 4.10 2.90 10.30
C THR A 138 3.66 1.69 11.13
N ILE A 139 2.78 0.83 10.60
CA ILE A 139 2.29 -0.34 11.32
C ILE A 139 3.35 -1.42 11.41
N ASP A 140 4.04 -1.70 10.30
CA ASP A 140 5.08 -2.72 10.25
C ASP A 140 6.26 -2.37 11.17
N ASN A 141 6.74 -1.15 11.11
CA ASN A 141 7.79 -0.63 12.00
C ASN A 141 7.42 -0.76 13.49
N ALA A 142 6.16 -0.51 13.85
CA ALA A 142 5.71 -0.69 15.23
C ALA A 142 5.75 -2.16 15.66
N GLY A 143 5.34 -3.07 14.78
CA GLY A 143 5.39 -4.51 15.01
C GLY A 143 6.82 -5.02 15.19
N GLU A 144 7.76 -4.59 14.35
CA GLU A 144 9.17 -4.95 14.43
C GLU A 144 9.84 -4.46 15.73
N HIS A 145 9.45 -3.30 16.25
CA HIS A 145 10.01 -2.70 17.46
C HIS A 145 9.24 -3.01 18.74
N ASN A 146 8.27 -3.94 18.70
CA ASN A 146 7.41 -4.28 19.83
C ASN A 146 6.67 -3.07 20.45
N LEU A 147 6.33 -2.09 19.64
CA LEU A 147 5.53 -0.93 20.06
C LEU A 147 4.04 -1.29 20.09
N ASP A 148 3.21 -0.39 20.62
CA ASP A 148 1.76 -0.60 20.63
C ASP A 148 1.21 -0.58 19.20
N VAL A 149 0.87 -1.77 18.68
CA VAL A 149 0.33 -1.94 17.32
C VAL A 149 -1.04 -1.26 17.18
N PHE A 150 -1.82 -1.15 18.24
CA PHE A 150 -3.11 -0.46 18.19
C PHE A 150 -2.93 1.04 18.00
N GLU A 151 -2.02 1.65 18.75
CA GLU A 151 -1.64 3.06 18.56
C GLU A 151 -1.06 3.30 17.16
N ALA A 152 -0.22 2.39 16.68
CA ALA A 152 0.33 2.46 15.34
C ALA A 152 -0.75 2.39 14.23
N CYS A 153 -1.79 1.58 14.40
CA CYS A 153 -2.93 1.54 13.48
C CYS A 153 -3.69 2.87 13.45
N ASN A 154 -3.92 3.48 14.61
CA ASN A 154 -4.56 4.80 14.70
C ASN A 154 -3.69 5.91 14.07
N ALA A 155 -2.39 5.88 14.31
CA ALA A 155 -1.44 6.80 13.68
C ALA A 155 -1.45 6.63 12.16
N ALA A 156 -1.40 5.40 11.66
CA ALA A 156 -1.43 5.10 10.23
C ALA A 156 -2.70 5.62 9.54
N ILE A 157 -3.88 5.44 10.16
CA ILE A 157 -5.14 5.99 9.65
C ILE A 157 -5.05 7.50 9.51
N LYS A 158 -4.58 8.19 10.56
CA LYS A 158 -4.43 9.64 10.55
C LYS A 158 -3.43 10.10 9.48
N GLU A 159 -2.28 9.46 9.39
CA GLU A 159 -1.23 9.77 8.42
C GLU A 159 -1.72 9.63 6.98
N ILE A 160 -2.45 8.56 6.67
CA ILE A 160 -3.03 8.34 5.34
C ILE A 160 -4.08 9.40 5.01
N ILE A 161 -4.97 9.74 5.95
CA ILE A 161 -5.98 10.79 5.76
C ILE A 161 -5.30 12.14 5.52
N ASP A 162 -4.29 12.50 6.32
CA ASP A 162 -3.57 13.76 6.19
C ASP A 162 -2.80 13.84 4.86
N LEU A 163 -2.23 12.73 4.41
CA LEU A 163 -1.60 12.62 3.09
C LEU A 163 -2.61 12.86 1.96
N ILE A 164 -3.76 12.20 1.99
CA ILE A 164 -4.83 12.38 0.98
C ILE A 164 -5.29 13.83 0.94
N LYS A 165 -5.51 14.46 2.10
CA LYS A 165 -5.86 15.88 2.20
C LYS A 165 -4.80 16.77 1.56
N LYS A 166 -3.53 16.53 1.87
CA LYS A 166 -2.41 17.27 1.31
C LYS A 166 -2.36 17.16 -0.21
N LEU A 167 -2.46 15.93 -0.74
CA LEU A 167 -2.43 15.65 -2.18
C LEU A 167 -3.61 16.32 -2.89
N TYR A 168 -4.82 16.21 -2.34
CA TYR A 168 -6.00 16.83 -2.90
C TYR A 168 -5.89 18.36 -2.90
N ASN A 169 -5.60 18.97 -1.75
CA ASN A 169 -5.54 20.43 -1.60
C ASN A 169 -4.43 21.06 -2.45
N THR A 170 -3.33 20.33 -2.71
CA THR A 170 -2.22 20.86 -3.49
C THR A 170 -2.36 20.60 -4.99
N LEU A 171 -2.87 19.43 -5.38
CA LEU A 171 -2.80 18.94 -6.76
C LEU A 171 -4.19 18.75 -7.40
N GLN A 172 -5.26 18.85 -6.63
CA GLN A 172 -6.63 18.55 -7.05
C GLN A 172 -6.79 17.11 -7.60
N ILE A 173 -5.97 16.17 -7.11
CA ILE A 173 -6.05 14.77 -7.49
C ILE A 173 -6.90 14.03 -6.46
N SER A 174 -8.03 13.50 -6.92
CA SER A 174 -8.97 12.71 -6.10
C SER A 174 -8.89 11.20 -6.36
N ASN A 175 -8.11 10.77 -7.38
CA ASN A 175 -7.94 9.37 -7.69
C ASN A 175 -6.82 8.79 -6.82
N TYR A 176 -7.19 8.02 -5.81
CA TYR A 176 -6.26 7.29 -4.98
C TYR A 176 -6.76 5.88 -4.71
N MET A 177 -5.83 5.00 -4.45
CA MET A 177 -6.07 3.63 -4.00
C MET A 177 -5.21 3.38 -2.78
N ILE A 178 -5.75 2.69 -1.80
CA ILE A 178 -5.01 2.26 -0.62
C ILE A 178 -5.02 0.73 -0.63
N THR A 179 -3.87 0.14 -0.45
CA THR A 179 -3.70 -1.32 -0.41
C THR A 179 -2.63 -1.71 0.61
N SER A 180 -2.50 -3.00 0.82
CA SER A 180 -1.47 -3.59 1.66
C SER A 180 -0.79 -4.73 0.90
N ASP A 181 0.46 -5.01 1.24
CA ASP A 181 1.23 -6.15 0.74
C ASP A 181 0.76 -7.46 1.36
N HIS A 182 0.59 -7.47 2.67
CA HIS A 182 0.05 -8.58 3.46
C HIS A 182 -0.61 -8.03 4.73
N GLY A 183 -1.28 -8.90 5.45
CA GLY A 183 -1.84 -8.59 6.76
C GLY A 183 -1.62 -9.75 7.72
N PHE A 184 -1.76 -9.53 9.00
CA PHE A 184 -1.81 -10.58 10.01
C PHE A 184 -3.18 -10.60 10.68
N ILE A 185 -3.66 -11.79 11.07
CA ILE A 185 -4.94 -11.93 11.73
C ILE A 185 -4.73 -11.56 13.20
N TYR A 186 -5.33 -10.44 13.65
CA TYR A 186 -5.49 -10.13 15.06
C TYR A 186 -6.78 -10.75 15.56
N ARG A 187 -6.69 -11.60 16.56
CA ARG A 187 -7.86 -12.08 17.30
C ARG A 187 -7.92 -11.37 18.64
N ASN A 188 -8.92 -10.57 18.82
CA ASN A 188 -9.21 -9.89 20.09
C ASN A 188 -9.75 -10.86 21.18
N LYS A 189 -9.84 -12.18 20.87
CA LYS A 189 -10.18 -13.24 21.83
C LYS A 189 -9.00 -14.16 21.98
N LYS A 190 -8.59 -14.43 23.24
CA LYS A 190 -7.69 -15.56 23.56
C LYS A 190 -8.22 -16.81 22.85
N ILE A 191 -7.36 -17.44 22.06
CA ILE A 191 -7.67 -18.73 21.43
C ILE A 191 -7.75 -19.72 22.57
N ASP A 192 -8.94 -20.27 22.82
CA ASP A 192 -9.08 -21.41 23.73
C ASP A 192 -8.19 -22.54 23.21
N ALA A 193 -7.46 -23.19 24.13
CA ALA A 193 -6.54 -24.26 23.78
C ALA A 193 -7.22 -25.42 23.04
N SER A 194 -8.54 -25.59 23.20
CA SER A 194 -9.39 -26.53 22.48
C SER A 194 -9.51 -26.27 20.98
N ASN A 195 -9.30 -25.02 20.52
CA ASN A 195 -9.40 -24.67 19.10
C ASN A 195 -8.07 -24.79 18.31
N LYS A 196 -6.98 -25.16 18.97
CA LYS A 196 -5.68 -25.35 18.31
C LYS A 196 -5.58 -26.61 17.46
N TYR A 197 -6.46 -27.57 17.66
CA TYR A 197 -6.37 -28.88 17.01
C TYR A 197 -7.23 -29.04 15.74
N ASN A 198 -8.10 -28.09 15.43
CA ASN A 198 -9.03 -28.21 14.26
C ASN A 198 -8.57 -27.45 13.01
N SER A 199 -7.33 -26.94 12.96
CA SER A 199 -6.83 -26.20 11.80
C SER A 199 -5.87 -27.00 10.89
N PHE A 200 -5.71 -28.32 11.16
CA PHE A 200 -4.93 -29.23 10.33
C PHE A 200 -5.72 -30.54 10.09
N ALA A 201 -6.80 -30.43 9.35
CA ALA A 201 -7.47 -31.57 8.72
C ALA A 201 -7.90 -31.16 7.30
#